data_c58ed342dc3e1b5fa32ac9b8c958b076
#
_entry.id   c58ed342dc3e1b5fa32ac9b8c958b076
#
_cell.length_a   1.000
_cell.length_b   1.000
_cell.length_c   1.000
_cell.angle_alpha   90.00
_cell.angle_beta   90.00
_cell.angle_gamma   90.00
#
_symmetry.space_group_name_H-M   'P 1'
#
loop_
_entity.id
_entity.type
_entity.pdbx_description
1 polymer ?
#
loop_
_entity_poly.entity_id
_entity_poly.type
_entity_poly.pdbx_seq_one_letter_code
_entity_poly.pdbx_strand_id
1 'polypeptide(L)'
;MINLKNKSVVVTGGTKGIGVEITKSFLKQNAKVFVLARQKPKRTIQAKGNKAVFVECDIRNIDSLDDAVKQIKGLSKSIDVLINNAGGAPMANALSVSNKFHEAIIDLNLSAPLNVSQRFAKIMMKQKTVSNIINISSVTATRPTPGSAAYGAAKGGLVNLTKTLAVEWAPKIKVNSIIVGYIETE
;
A
#
# COMPACT_ATOMS: atom_id res chain seq x y z
N MET A 1 21.15 13.70 -2.11
CA MET A 1 20.42 12.47 -2.48
C MET A 1 20.01 11.79 -1.17
N ILE A 2 18.73 11.43 -0.99
CA ILE A 2 18.25 10.77 0.23
C ILE A 2 18.86 9.37 0.29
N ASN A 3 19.46 8.99 1.42
CA ASN A 3 19.97 7.65 1.66
C ASN A 3 19.08 6.95 2.69
N LEU A 4 18.45 5.85 2.29
CA LEU A 4 17.57 5.04 3.14
C LEU A 4 18.24 3.73 3.60
N LYS A 5 19.57 3.70 3.66
CA LYS A 5 20.34 2.57 4.20
C LYS A 5 19.83 2.23 5.62
N ASN A 6 19.62 0.96 5.87
CA ASN A 6 19.07 0.41 7.12
C ASN A 6 17.57 0.76 7.37
N LYS A 7 16.87 1.38 6.42
CA LYS A 7 15.42 1.59 6.50
C LYS A 7 14.67 0.41 5.88
N SER A 8 13.60 -0.01 6.55
CA SER A 8 12.74 -1.09 6.08
C SER A 8 11.43 -0.52 5.55
N VAL A 9 11.12 -0.88 4.33
CA VAL A 9 9.97 -0.41 3.57
C VAL A 9 9.08 -1.57 3.19
N VAL A 10 7.79 -1.45 3.40
CA VAL A 10 6.78 -2.41 2.95
C VAL A 10 5.95 -1.78 1.84
N VAL A 11 5.78 -2.47 0.71
CA VAL A 11 5.00 -2.01 -0.43
C VAL A 11 3.94 -3.06 -0.77
N THR A 12 2.66 -2.71 -0.61
CA THR A 12 1.58 -3.59 -1.07
C THR A 12 1.38 -3.44 -2.58
N GLY A 13 1.17 -4.55 -3.29
CA GLY A 13 1.05 -4.54 -4.75
C GLY A 13 2.32 -4.10 -5.48
N GLY A 14 3.49 -4.27 -4.85
CA GLY A 14 4.78 -3.80 -5.37
C GLY A 14 5.35 -4.59 -6.54
N THR A 15 4.59 -5.51 -7.15
CA THR A 15 5.08 -6.43 -8.21
C THR A 15 4.74 -5.98 -9.62
N LYS A 16 3.85 -5.00 -9.81
CA LYS A 16 3.37 -4.54 -11.14
C LYS A 16 3.13 -3.03 -11.14
N GLY A 17 3.11 -2.43 -12.32
CA GLY A 17 2.74 -1.04 -12.55
C GLY A 17 3.48 -0.06 -11.64
N ILE A 18 2.76 0.89 -11.06
CA ILE A 18 3.30 1.91 -10.15
C ILE A 18 4.07 1.27 -8.99
N GLY A 19 3.56 0.16 -8.44
CA GLY A 19 4.18 -0.49 -7.28
C GLY A 19 5.59 -1.02 -7.54
N VAL A 20 5.88 -1.53 -8.73
CA VAL A 20 7.24 -2.00 -9.06
C VAL A 20 8.22 -0.84 -9.16
N GLU A 21 7.79 0.31 -9.69
CA GLU A 21 8.66 1.50 -9.78
C GLU A 21 8.89 2.14 -8.40
N ILE A 22 7.86 2.16 -7.52
CA ILE A 22 8.02 2.52 -6.11
C ILE A 22 9.06 1.60 -5.46
N THR A 23 8.92 0.28 -5.63
CA THR A 23 9.85 -0.72 -5.08
C THR A 23 11.27 -0.47 -5.56
N LYS A 24 11.48 -0.29 -6.87
CA LYS A 24 12.81 0.00 -7.45
C LYS A 24 13.38 1.33 -6.92
N SER A 25 12.55 2.35 -6.75
CA SER A 25 12.99 3.65 -6.23
C SER A 25 13.54 3.55 -4.81
N PHE A 26 12.89 2.79 -3.93
CA PHE A 26 13.40 2.54 -2.58
C PHE A 26 14.68 1.67 -2.59
N LEU A 27 14.75 0.65 -3.45
CA LEU A 27 15.97 -0.16 -3.61
C LEU A 27 17.16 0.70 -4.09
N LYS A 28 16.94 1.64 -5.01
CA LYS A 28 17.97 2.59 -5.47
C LYS A 28 18.54 3.46 -4.33
N GLN A 29 17.77 3.67 -3.26
CA GLN A 29 18.16 4.42 -2.07
C GLN A 29 18.70 3.52 -0.95
N ASN A 30 19.03 2.25 -1.24
CA ASN A 30 19.57 1.25 -0.32
C ASN A 30 18.63 0.83 0.82
N ALA A 31 17.32 1.01 0.66
CA ALA A 31 16.33 0.49 1.61
C ALA A 31 16.21 -1.03 1.50
N LYS A 32 15.88 -1.69 2.60
CA LYS A 32 15.39 -3.06 2.61
C LYS A 32 13.89 -3.03 2.27
N VAL A 33 13.51 -3.60 1.14
CA VAL A 33 12.13 -3.50 0.64
C VAL A 33 11.45 -4.86 0.69
N PHE A 34 10.30 -4.93 1.36
CA PHE A 34 9.38 -6.06 1.38
C PHE A 34 8.20 -5.76 0.44
N VAL A 35 7.89 -6.68 -0.45
CA VAL A 35 6.79 -6.53 -1.41
C VAL A 35 5.72 -7.57 -1.10
N LEU A 36 4.52 -7.09 -0.76
CA LEU A 36 3.36 -7.94 -0.52
C LEU A 36 2.52 -8.03 -1.80
N ALA A 37 2.32 -9.25 -2.29
CA ALA A 37 1.43 -9.51 -3.41
C ALA A 37 0.98 -10.99 -3.41
N ARG A 38 -0.14 -11.28 -4.08
CA ARG A 38 -0.72 -12.63 -4.17
C ARG A 38 0.12 -13.60 -4.99
N GLN A 39 0.91 -13.08 -5.91
CA GLN A 39 1.71 -13.90 -6.83
C GLN A 39 3.14 -13.39 -6.88
N LYS A 40 4.08 -14.33 -6.81
CA LYS A 40 5.50 -14.05 -6.97
C LYS A 40 5.79 -13.51 -8.37
N PRO A 41 6.56 -12.43 -8.51
CA PRO A 41 6.92 -11.91 -9.82
C PRO A 41 7.83 -12.90 -10.55
N LYS A 42 7.68 -13.00 -11.88
CA LYS A 42 8.50 -13.89 -12.73
C LYS A 42 10.00 -13.61 -12.58
N ARG A 43 10.37 -12.36 -12.34
CA ARG A 43 11.76 -11.95 -12.08
C ARG A 43 11.83 -11.20 -10.77
N THR A 44 12.89 -11.45 -10.00
CA THR A 44 13.14 -10.72 -8.75
C THR A 44 13.26 -9.22 -9.03
N ILE A 45 12.51 -8.40 -8.29
CA ILE A 45 12.60 -6.94 -8.41
C ILE A 45 13.90 -6.49 -7.77
N GLN A 46 14.74 -5.81 -8.55
CA GLN A 46 16.05 -5.36 -8.11
C GLN A 46 16.42 -4.00 -8.70
N ALA A 47 17.26 -3.25 -7.98
CA ALA A 47 17.85 -1.99 -8.45
C ALA A 47 19.15 -1.70 -7.70
N LYS A 48 20.20 -1.25 -8.41
CA LYS A 48 21.54 -0.96 -7.86
C LYS A 48 22.10 -2.08 -6.99
N GLY A 49 21.95 -3.34 -7.41
CA GLY A 49 22.43 -4.51 -6.66
C GLY A 49 21.53 -4.95 -5.49
N ASN A 50 20.57 -4.13 -5.07
CA ASN A 50 19.62 -4.46 -4.00
C ASN A 50 18.43 -5.22 -4.56
N LYS A 51 17.93 -6.21 -3.82
CA LYS A 51 16.80 -7.07 -4.20
C LYS A 51 15.65 -6.89 -3.21
N ALA A 52 14.41 -6.82 -3.72
CA ALA A 52 13.23 -6.85 -2.88
C ALA A 52 12.98 -8.26 -2.34
N VAL A 53 12.49 -8.32 -1.11
CA VAL A 53 12.00 -9.54 -0.48
C VAL A 53 10.52 -9.69 -0.80
N PHE A 54 10.17 -10.72 -1.56
CA PHE A 54 8.78 -11.04 -1.83
C PHE A 54 8.16 -11.76 -0.62
N VAL A 55 6.97 -11.34 -0.24
CA VAL A 55 6.14 -11.98 0.78
C VAL A 55 4.76 -12.18 0.17
N GLU A 56 4.34 -13.45 0.07
CA GLU A 56 3.00 -13.78 -0.44
C GLU A 56 1.93 -13.28 0.52
N CYS A 57 0.96 -12.53 0.00
CA CYS A 57 -0.11 -11.97 0.81
C CYS A 57 -1.30 -11.53 -0.07
N ASP A 58 -2.50 -12.00 0.25
CA ASP A 58 -3.73 -11.30 -0.14
C ASP A 58 -4.11 -10.36 1.02
N ILE A 59 -3.95 -9.07 0.81
CA ILE A 59 -4.20 -8.03 1.83
C ILE A 59 -5.68 -7.94 2.27
N ARG A 60 -6.61 -8.58 1.54
CA ARG A 60 -8.03 -8.68 1.90
C ARG A 60 -8.31 -9.86 2.85
N ASN A 61 -7.43 -10.84 2.86
CA ASN A 61 -7.53 -11.98 3.77
C ASN A 61 -6.73 -11.67 5.04
N ILE A 62 -7.41 -11.67 6.17
CA ILE A 62 -6.85 -11.28 7.46
C ILE A 62 -5.74 -12.24 7.91
N ASP A 63 -5.95 -13.55 7.76
CA ASP A 63 -4.98 -14.57 8.17
C ASP A 63 -3.71 -14.49 7.31
N SER A 64 -3.88 -14.35 5.98
CA SER A 64 -2.76 -14.14 5.05
C SER A 64 -1.96 -12.88 5.38
N LEU A 65 -2.65 -11.80 5.79
CA LEU A 65 -2.00 -10.57 6.19
C LEU A 65 -1.26 -10.70 7.52
N ASP A 66 -1.83 -11.40 8.50
CA ASP A 66 -1.21 -11.64 9.81
C ASP A 66 0.06 -12.51 9.67
N ASP A 67 0.02 -13.54 8.82
CA ASP A 67 1.19 -14.36 8.50
C ASP A 67 2.29 -13.55 7.79
N ALA A 68 1.92 -12.71 6.82
CA ALA A 68 2.88 -11.84 6.14
C ALA A 68 3.55 -10.85 7.10
N VAL A 69 2.77 -10.25 8.02
CA VAL A 69 3.30 -9.34 9.07
C VAL A 69 4.26 -10.09 10.00
N LYS A 70 3.92 -11.31 10.43
CA LYS A 70 4.77 -12.17 11.25
C LYS A 70 6.09 -12.50 10.54
N GLN A 71 6.04 -12.86 9.26
CA GLN A 71 7.22 -13.14 8.44
C GLN A 71 8.13 -11.91 8.32
N ILE A 72 7.56 -10.74 8.00
CA ILE A 72 8.34 -9.49 7.88
C ILE A 72 8.98 -9.11 9.22
N LYS A 73 8.24 -9.26 10.33
CA LYS A 73 8.77 -9.01 11.68
C LYS A 73 9.96 -9.92 12.03
N GLY A 74 9.95 -11.17 11.56
CA GLY A 74 11.11 -12.08 11.71
C GLY A 74 12.33 -11.67 10.89
N LEU A 75 12.12 -10.95 9.79
CA LEU A 75 13.16 -10.52 8.85
C LEU A 75 13.66 -9.09 9.11
N SER A 76 12.92 -8.27 9.86
CA SER A 76 13.29 -6.88 10.13
C SER A 76 12.90 -6.45 11.54
N LYS A 77 13.83 -5.74 12.21
CA LYS A 77 13.63 -5.21 13.57
C LYS A 77 12.73 -3.96 13.60
N SER A 78 12.58 -3.27 12.47
CA SER A 78 11.79 -2.05 12.35
C SER A 78 11.10 -1.96 11.00
N ILE A 79 10.00 -1.22 10.94
CA ILE A 79 9.33 -0.83 9.71
C ILE A 79 9.26 0.70 9.70
N ASP A 80 10.02 1.30 8.79
CA ASP A 80 10.14 2.75 8.72
C ASP A 80 9.09 3.37 7.78
N VAL A 81 8.71 2.64 6.72
CA VAL A 81 7.75 3.11 5.72
C VAL A 81 6.82 1.98 5.31
N LEU A 82 5.53 2.29 5.26
CA LEU A 82 4.50 1.47 4.62
C LEU A 82 3.91 2.23 3.44
N ILE A 83 3.85 1.58 2.29
CA ILE A 83 3.16 2.09 1.09
C ILE A 83 1.96 1.20 0.79
N ASN A 84 0.77 1.71 1.04
CA ASN A 84 -0.48 1.11 0.60
C ASN A 84 -0.73 1.48 -0.87
N ASN A 85 -0.18 0.66 -1.76
CA ASN A 85 -0.29 0.86 -3.20
C ASN A 85 -1.24 -0.14 -3.86
N ALA A 86 -1.41 -1.35 -3.32
CA ALA A 86 -2.34 -2.33 -3.88
C ALA A 86 -3.75 -1.75 -4.00
N GLY A 87 -4.33 -1.85 -5.18
CA GLY A 87 -5.64 -1.29 -5.46
C GLY A 87 -5.92 -1.32 -6.97
N GLY A 88 -7.09 -0.80 -7.32
CA GLY A 88 -7.57 -0.72 -8.68
C GLY A 88 -9.03 -1.20 -8.81
N ALA A 89 -9.64 -0.91 -9.92
CA ALA A 89 -10.94 -1.42 -10.31
C ALA A 89 -11.08 -1.39 -11.83
N PRO A 90 -11.79 -2.34 -12.43
CA PRO A 90 -12.25 -2.19 -13.80
C PRO A 90 -13.33 -1.10 -13.85
N MET A 91 -13.42 -0.39 -14.95
CA MET A 91 -14.53 0.55 -15.20
C MET A 91 -15.81 -0.23 -15.45
N ALA A 92 -16.89 0.14 -14.75
CA ALA A 92 -18.19 -0.50 -14.90
C ALA A 92 -19.31 0.46 -14.55
N ASN A 93 -20.42 0.39 -15.29
CA ASN A 93 -21.61 1.20 -14.99
C ASN A 93 -22.22 0.71 -13.67
N ALA A 94 -22.50 1.63 -12.75
CA ALA A 94 -23.02 1.33 -11.42
C ALA A 94 -24.37 0.60 -11.43
N LEU A 95 -25.18 0.79 -12.48
CA LEU A 95 -26.48 0.12 -12.63
C LEU A 95 -26.35 -1.33 -13.13
N SER A 96 -25.24 -1.71 -13.75
CA SER A 96 -25.08 -2.99 -14.43
C SER A 96 -24.24 -4.01 -13.65
N VAL A 97 -23.63 -3.63 -12.53
CA VAL A 97 -22.77 -4.52 -11.72
C VAL A 97 -23.47 -4.97 -10.44
N SER A 98 -23.05 -6.12 -9.93
CA SER A 98 -23.60 -6.69 -8.71
C SER A 98 -23.12 -5.96 -7.44
N ASN A 99 -23.85 -6.12 -6.33
CA ASN A 99 -23.42 -5.64 -5.02
C ASN A 99 -22.05 -6.21 -4.62
N LYS A 100 -21.82 -7.49 -4.90
CA LYS A 100 -20.50 -8.16 -4.66
C LYS A 100 -19.36 -7.49 -5.40
N PHE A 101 -19.60 -6.96 -6.61
CA PHE A 101 -18.59 -6.20 -7.33
C PHE A 101 -18.23 -4.91 -6.56
N HIS A 102 -19.22 -4.15 -6.11
CA HIS A 102 -19.00 -2.93 -5.35
C HIS A 102 -18.27 -3.22 -4.03
N GLU A 103 -18.71 -4.24 -3.29
CA GLU A 103 -18.10 -4.67 -2.03
C GLU A 103 -16.62 -5.05 -2.23
N ALA A 104 -16.30 -5.82 -3.27
CA ALA A 104 -14.93 -6.23 -3.57
C ALA A 104 -14.02 -5.03 -3.91
N ILE A 105 -14.57 -3.98 -4.58
CA ILE A 105 -13.82 -2.77 -4.88
C ILE A 105 -13.58 -1.93 -3.62
N ILE A 106 -14.59 -1.77 -2.77
CA ILE A 106 -14.47 -1.06 -1.49
C ILE A 106 -13.48 -1.80 -0.58
N ASP A 107 -13.60 -3.11 -0.49
CA ASP A 107 -12.70 -3.93 0.33
C ASP A 107 -11.24 -3.75 -0.09
N LEU A 108 -10.92 -3.94 -1.36
CA LEU A 108 -9.54 -3.81 -1.85
C LEU A 108 -8.97 -2.40 -1.69
N ASN A 109 -9.77 -1.34 -1.91
CA ASN A 109 -9.28 0.03 -2.04
C ASN A 109 -9.44 0.88 -0.77
N LEU A 110 -10.17 0.40 0.24
CA LEU A 110 -10.40 1.11 1.51
C LEU A 110 -10.19 0.21 2.72
N SER A 111 -10.92 -0.91 2.86
CA SER A 111 -10.85 -1.76 4.04
C SER A 111 -9.48 -2.44 4.19
N ALA A 112 -8.95 -3.00 3.10
CA ALA A 112 -7.66 -3.64 3.11
C ALA A 112 -6.50 -2.68 3.46
N PRO A 113 -6.37 -1.47 2.88
CA PRO A 113 -5.40 -0.47 3.34
C PRO A 113 -5.50 -0.12 4.82
N LEU A 114 -6.73 -0.01 5.38
CA LEU A 114 -6.93 0.21 6.82
C LEU A 114 -6.37 -0.98 7.64
N ASN A 115 -6.75 -2.20 7.26
CA ASN A 115 -6.30 -3.42 7.93
C ASN A 115 -4.77 -3.59 7.90
N VAL A 116 -4.14 -3.30 6.76
CA VAL A 116 -2.68 -3.31 6.60
C VAL A 116 -2.06 -2.24 7.49
N SER A 117 -2.56 -1.00 7.41
CA SER A 117 -2.06 0.11 8.23
C SER A 117 -2.13 -0.18 9.73
N GLN A 118 -3.25 -0.71 10.20
CA GLN A 118 -3.43 -1.06 11.62
C GLN A 118 -2.39 -2.07 12.12
N ARG A 119 -2.07 -3.09 11.32
CA ARG A 119 -1.11 -4.12 11.71
C ARG A 119 0.32 -3.62 11.76
N PHE A 120 0.72 -2.87 10.75
CA PHE A 120 2.05 -2.27 10.74
C PHE A 120 2.18 -1.14 11.76
N ALA A 121 1.13 -0.35 12.00
CA ALA A 121 1.11 0.69 13.04
C ALA A 121 1.36 0.11 14.44
N LYS A 122 0.83 -1.09 14.77
CA LYS A 122 1.12 -1.77 16.05
C LYS A 122 2.62 -2.05 16.23
N ILE A 123 3.38 -2.25 15.15
CA ILE A 123 4.84 -2.41 15.18
C ILE A 123 5.49 -1.02 15.30
N MET A 124 5.11 -0.09 14.44
CA MET A 124 5.67 1.25 14.33
C MET A 124 5.54 2.05 15.64
N MET A 125 4.40 1.93 16.33
CA MET A 125 4.15 2.60 17.62
C MET A 125 5.15 2.20 18.71
N LYS A 126 5.69 0.98 18.66
CA LYS A 126 6.66 0.47 19.63
C LYS A 126 8.10 0.88 19.30
N GLN A 127 8.35 1.50 18.16
CA GLN A 127 9.67 1.91 17.71
C GLN A 127 10.09 3.25 18.36
N LYS A 128 11.42 3.45 18.46
CA LYS A 128 11.97 4.73 18.95
C LYS A 128 11.94 5.83 17.87
N THR A 129 11.93 5.44 16.60
CA THR A 129 11.96 6.35 15.45
C THR A 129 10.54 6.63 14.94
N VAL A 130 10.36 7.80 14.31
CA VAL A 130 9.14 8.15 13.61
C VAL A 130 9.04 7.32 12.32
N SER A 131 7.85 6.80 12.06
CA SER A 131 7.53 6.00 10.87
C SER A 131 6.58 6.75 9.94
N ASN A 132 6.45 6.26 8.70
CA ASN A 132 5.60 6.87 7.69
C ASN A 132 4.67 5.84 7.05
N ILE A 133 3.41 6.22 6.86
CA ILE A 133 2.45 5.47 6.04
C ILE A 133 2.03 6.37 4.88
N ILE A 134 2.11 5.85 3.66
CA ILE A 134 1.71 6.56 2.45
C ILE A 134 0.65 5.73 1.73
N ASN A 135 -0.53 6.32 1.58
CA ASN A 135 -1.66 5.73 0.88
C ASN A 135 -1.71 6.23 -0.56
N ILE A 136 -1.67 5.32 -1.53
CA ILE A 136 -1.82 5.69 -2.94
C ILE A 136 -3.31 5.81 -3.26
N SER A 137 -3.77 7.05 -3.37
CA SER A 137 -5.12 7.41 -3.75
C SER A 137 -5.20 7.69 -5.25
N SER A 138 -6.26 8.32 -5.71
CA SER A 138 -6.53 8.59 -7.12
C SER A 138 -7.24 9.93 -7.28
N VAL A 139 -7.13 10.54 -8.46
CA VAL A 139 -7.92 11.72 -8.83
C VAL A 139 -9.42 11.45 -8.76
N THR A 140 -9.86 10.20 -8.89
CA THR A 140 -11.27 9.79 -8.69
C THR A 140 -11.77 10.02 -7.26
N ALA A 141 -10.86 10.23 -6.29
CA ALA A 141 -11.22 10.61 -4.92
C ALA A 141 -11.77 12.03 -4.83
N THR A 142 -11.45 12.89 -5.78
CA THR A 142 -11.78 14.32 -5.78
C THR A 142 -12.53 14.79 -7.02
N ARG A 143 -12.57 13.97 -8.06
CA ARG A 143 -13.24 14.28 -9.34
C ARG A 143 -14.16 13.16 -9.73
N PRO A 144 -15.41 13.47 -10.17
CA PRO A 144 -16.32 12.45 -10.66
C PRO A 144 -15.75 11.78 -11.92
N THR A 145 -15.85 10.46 -11.95
CA THR A 145 -15.39 9.67 -13.08
C THR A 145 -16.44 8.60 -13.39
N PRO A 146 -17.17 8.72 -14.49
CA PRO A 146 -18.15 7.71 -14.90
C PRO A 146 -17.52 6.31 -14.94
N GLY A 147 -18.26 5.30 -14.49
CA GLY A 147 -17.76 3.91 -14.41
C GLY A 147 -16.87 3.60 -13.22
N SER A 148 -16.64 4.55 -12.31
CA SER A 148 -15.75 4.39 -11.15
C SER A 148 -16.44 4.64 -9.81
N ALA A 149 -17.77 4.44 -9.69
CA ALA A 149 -18.53 4.82 -8.50
C ALA A 149 -17.94 4.25 -7.20
N ALA A 150 -17.83 2.92 -7.07
CA ALA A 150 -17.29 2.28 -5.87
C ALA A 150 -15.79 2.60 -5.67
N TYR A 151 -15.03 2.69 -6.76
CA TYR A 151 -13.60 3.02 -6.69
C TYR A 151 -13.37 4.45 -6.23
N GLY A 152 -14.09 5.42 -6.80
CA GLY A 152 -14.03 6.82 -6.39
C GLY A 152 -14.44 7.01 -4.93
N ALA A 153 -15.52 6.36 -4.49
CA ALA A 153 -15.96 6.36 -3.10
C ALA A 153 -14.89 5.78 -2.16
N ALA A 154 -14.30 4.62 -2.51
CA ALA A 154 -13.25 3.99 -1.73
C ALA A 154 -11.98 4.87 -1.64
N LYS A 155 -11.56 5.48 -2.76
CA LYS A 155 -10.38 6.37 -2.78
C LYS A 155 -10.64 7.71 -2.07
N GLY A 156 -11.87 8.24 -2.11
CA GLY A 156 -12.30 9.37 -1.28
C GLY A 156 -12.29 9.03 0.21
N GLY A 157 -12.83 7.86 0.57
CA GLY A 157 -12.75 7.31 1.92
C GLY A 157 -11.30 7.13 2.39
N LEU A 158 -10.39 6.64 1.52
CA LEU A 158 -8.97 6.48 1.84
C LEU A 158 -8.28 7.83 2.12
N VAL A 159 -8.64 8.90 1.42
CA VAL A 159 -8.12 10.25 1.70
C VAL A 159 -8.59 10.73 3.06
N ASN A 160 -9.87 10.54 3.40
CA ASN A 160 -10.39 10.90 4.73
C ASN A 160 -9.76 10.05 5.84
N LEU A 161 -9.69 8.73 5.65
CA LEU A 161 -9.01 7.80 6.54
C LEU A 161 -7.57 8.26 6.82
N THR A 162 -6.83 8.68 5.79
CA THR A 162 -5.47 9.19 5.92
C THR A 162 -5.39 10.36 6.89
N LYS A 163 -6.31 11.32 6.78
CA LYS A 163 -6.37 12.51 7.66
C LYS A 163 -6.65 12.11 9.12
N THR A 164 -7.61 11.22 9.33
CA THR A 164 -7.96 10.71 10.66
C THR A 164 -6.77 10.01 11.31
N LEU A 165 -6.16 9.05 10.61
CA LEU A 165 -5.02 8.30 11.13
C LEU A 165 -3.78 9.18 11.34
N ALA A 166 -3.60 10.25 10.56
CA ALA A 166 -2.53 11.20 10.77
C ALA A 166 -2.64 11.91 12.12
N VAL A 167 -3.86 12.24 12.55
CA VAL A 167 -4.12 12.85 13.87
C VAL A 167 -4.01 11.82 14.99
N GLU A 168 -4.64 10.65 14.84
CA GLU A 168 -4.66 9.61 15.87
C GLU A 168 -3.28 9.06 16.19
N TRP A 169 -2.39 8.96 15.19
CA TRP A 169 -1.10 8.29 15.35
C TRP A 169 0.09 9.25 15.48
N ALA A 170 -0.17 10.55 15.45
CA ALA A 170 0.85 11.55 15.72
C ALA A 170 1.34 11.47 17.17
N PRO A 171 2.59 11.84 17.46
CA PRO A 171 3.67 12.18 16.53
C PRO A 171 4.46 10.96 16.02
N LYS A 172 4.08 9.75 16.41
CA LYS A 172 4.82 8.50 16.15
C LYS A 172 4.80 8.05 14.71
N ILE A 173 3.66 8.21 14.05
CA ILE A 173 3.48 7.79 12.66
C ILE A 173 2.92 8.97 11.88
N LYS A 174 3.60 9.34 10.81
CA LYS A 174 3.10 10.31 9.81
C LYS A 174 2.30 9.55 8.76
N VAL A 175 1.06 9.93 8.55
CA VAL A 175 0.19 9.30 7.54
C VAL A 175 -0.15 10.32 6.48
N ASN A 176 0.14 10.00 5.22
CA ASN A 176 -0.08 10.87 4.07
C ASN A 176 -0.73 10.09 2.92
N SER A 177 -1.37 10.80 2.00
CA SER A 177 -1.84 10.22 0.74
C SER A 177 -1.27 10.95 -0.47
N ILE A 178 -1.05 10.20 -1.55
CA ILE A 178 -0.69 10.73 -2.86
C ILE A 178 -1.88 10.51 -3.78
N ILE A 179 -2.42 11.59 -4.32
CA ILE A 179 -3.51 11.57 -5.30
C ILE A 179 -2.88 11.43 -6.68
N VAL A 180 -2.98 10.24 -7.26
CA VAL A 180 -2.36 9.89 -8.53
C VAL A 180 -3.34 10.14 -9.67
N GLY A 181 -2.88 10.77 -10.75
CA GLY A 181 -3.61 10.93 -12.00
C GLY A 181 -3.55 9.69 -12.89
N TYR A 182 -3.76 9.88 -14.19
CA TYR A 182 -3.57 8.83 -15.17
C TYR A 182 -2.08 8.59 -15.36
N ILE A 183 -1.66 7.34 -15.16
CA ILE A 183 -0.29 6.89 -15.38
C ILE A 183 -0.35 5.69 -16.33
N GLU A 184 0.38 5.80 -17.43
CA GLU A 184 0.58 4.67 -18.33
C GLU A 184 1.44 3.62 -17.62
N THR A 185 0.96 2.39 -17.58
CA THR A 185 1.67 1.25 -16.99
C THR A 185 1.66 0.09 -17.98
N GLU A 186 2.73 -0.71 -18.00
CA GLU A 186 2.83 -1.95 -18.79
C GLU A 186 1.73 -2.95 -18.40
#